data_67c4d1e05272a66f446da9c5d926dd74
#
_entry.id   67c4d1e05272a66f446da9c5d926dd74
#
_cell.length_a   1.000
_cell.length_b   1.000
_cell.length_c   1.000
_cell.angle_alpha   90.00
_cell.angle_beta   90.00
_cell.angle_gamma   90.00
#
_symmetry.space_group_name_H-M   'P 1'
#
loop_
_entity.id
_entity.type
_entity.pdbx_description
1 polymer ?
#
loop_
_entity_poly.entity_id
_entity_poly.type
_entity_poly.pdbx_seq_one_letter_code
_entity_poly.pdbx_strand_id
1 'polypeptide(L)'
;DGTIPEGAAKTLLAVGTWLKVNGDAIYGTRPWRQFGEGPTKFEAGSFHDTESKPYTAEDYRFTTKDGALYAIELGWPKDGEAIIHALGSGVGTREVASVELLGSIAPLTFQQKADGLHIHVPSEPAGQSAYAYRITWR
;
A
#
# COMPACT_ATOMS: atom_id res chain seq x y z
N ASP A 1 -14.10 32.30 11.54
CA ASP A 1 -14.47 32.08 12.92
C ASP A 1 -13.79 30.88 13.57
N GLY A 2 -12.84 30.27 12.92
CA GLY A 2 -12.04 29.19 13.48
C GLY A 2 -12.69 27.80 13.49
N THR A 3 -13.86 27.64 12.93
CA THR A 3 -14.49 26.32 12.84
C THR A 3 -14.03 25.60 11.58
N ILE A 4 -13.80 24.29 11.72
CA ILE A 4 -13.43 23.43 10.59
C ILE A 4 -14.70 23.05 9.85
N PRO A 5 -14.78 23.24 8.52
CA PRO A 5 -15.94 22.78 7.75
C PRO A 5 -16.19 21.28 7.96
N GLU A 6 -17.45 20.87 7.98
CA GLU A 6 -17.83 19.49 8.24
C GLU A 6 -17.16 18.48 7.30
N GLY A 7 -17.06 18.80 6.00
CA GLY A 7 -16.39 17.95 5.04
C GLY A 7 -14.90 17.77 5.34
N ALA A 8 -14.22 18.85 5.74
CA ALA A 8 -12.81 18.79 6.13
C ALA A 8 -12.63 18.00 7.41
N ALA A 9 -13.54 18.14 8.39
CA ALA A 9 -13.51 17.37 9.63
C ALA A 9 -13.65 15.87 9.37
N LYS A 10 -14.54 15.47 8.49
CA LYS A 10 -14.71 14.06 8.09
C LYS A 10 -13.45 13.51 7.44
N THR A 11 -12.82 14.30 6.57
CA THR A 11 -11.58 13.90 5.90
C THR A 11 -10.45 13.72 6.92
N LEU A 12 -10.31 14.64 7.87
CA LEU A 12 -9.30 14.54 8.92
C LEU A 12 -9.50 13.34 9.82
N LEU A 13 -10.76 13.02 10.17
CA LEU A 13 -11.08 11.84 10.95
C LEU A 13 -10.77 10.56 10.19
N ALA A 14 -11.06 10.52 8.89
CA ALA A 14 -10.75 9.36 8.05
C ALA A 14 -9.24 9.15 7.95
N VAL A 15 -8.45 10.20 7.77
CA VAL A 15 -6.99 10.13 7.75
C VAL A 15 -6.47 9.64 9.10
N GLY A 16 -6.98 10.18 10.21
CA GLY A 16 -6.59 9.77 11.56
C GLY A 16 -6.91 8.30 11.82
N THR A 17 -8.07 7.83 11.41
CA THR A 17 -8.47 6.43 11.54
C THR A 17 -7.54 5.52 10.73
N TRP A 18 -7.23 5.92 9.51
CA TRP A 18 -6.32 5.18 8.65
C TRP A 18 -4.93 5.08 9.27
N LEU A 19 -4.42 6.20 9.82
CA LEU A 19 -3.09 6.24 10.43
C LEU A 19 -2.99 5.39 11.70
N LYS A 20 -4.08 5.23 12.45
CA LYS A 20 -4.07 4.34 13.62
C LYS A 20 -3.78 2.90 13.22
N VAL A 21 -4.25 2.46 12.07
CA VAL A 21 -4.05 1.11 11.57
C VAL A 21 -2.74 0.99 10.80
N ASN A 22 -2.46 1.97 9.93
CA ASN A 22 -1.41 1.88 8.93
C ASN A 22 -0.22 2.80 9.19
N GLY A 23 -0.19 3.48 10.33
CA GLY A 23 0.83 4.48 10.63
C GLY A 23 2.26 3.93 10.59
N ASP A 24 2.46 2.65 10.89
CA ASP A 24 3.79 2.04 10.81
C ASP A 24 4.38 2.10 9.40
N ALA A 25 3.54 2.13 8.38
CA ALA A 25 3.98 2.25 7.00
C ALA A 25 4.39 3.70 6.63
N ILE A 26 4.13 4.67 7.50
CA ILE A 26 4.36 6.10 7.26
C ILE A 26 5.36 6.69 8.25
N TYR A 27 5.09 6.55 9.58
CA TYR A 27 5.91 7.20 10.60
C TYR A 27 7.29 6.59 10.72
N GLY A 28 8.31 7.44 10.70
CA GLY A 28 9.70 6.99 10.84
C GLY A 28 10.23 6.18 9.67
N THR A 29 9.52 6.18 8.55
CA THR A 29 9.93 5.40 7.37
C THR A 29 10.90 6.19 6.51
N ARG A 30 11.57 5.48 5.61
CA ARG A 30 12.45 6.05 4.61
C ARG A 30 12.03 5.57 3.22
N PRO A 31 12.38 6.33 2.16
CA PRO A 31 12.12 5.86 0.81
C PRO A 31 12.82 4.54 0.52
N TRP A 32 12.15 3.69 -0.24
CA TRP A 32 12.78 2.50 -0.80
C TRP A 32 13.44 2.85 -2.13
N ARG A 33 14.26 1.93 -2.68
CA ARG A 33 14.92 2.12 -4.00
C ARG A 33 13.94 2.47 -5.12
N GLN A 34 12.68 2.09 -4.97
CA GLN A 34 11.59 2.39 -5.89
C GLN A 34 10.44 2.95 -5.06
N PHE A 35 9.89 4.10 -5.46
CA PHE A 35 8.86 4.76 -4.65
C PHE A 35 7.48 4.09 -4.79
N GLY A 36 7.24 3.41 -5.91
CA GLY A 36 5.96 2.76 -6.17
C GLY A 36 5.93 2.06 -7.51
N GLU A 37 4.79 1.47 -7.80
CA GLU A 37 4.50 0.86 -9.09
C GLU A 37 3.01 0.94 -9.38
N GLY A 38 2.62 0.63 -10.61
CA GLY A 38 1.23 0.55 -11.01
C GLY A 38 0.94 1.36 -12.27
N PRO A 39 -0.25 1.16 -12.84
CA PRO A 39 -0.61 1.78 -14.11
C PRO A 39 -1.01 3.24 -14.00
N THR A 40 -1.40 3.72 -12.81
CA THR A 40 -1.87 5.09 -12.64
C THR A 40 -0.70 6.03 -12.48
N LYS A 41 -0.51 6.91 -13.45
CA LYS A 41 0.59 7.87 -13.44
C LYS A 41 0.12 9.21 -12.92
N PHE A 42 0.90 9.81 -12.04
CA PHE A 42 0.72 11.18 -11.63
C PHE A 42 1.56 12.05 -12.58
N GLU A 43 0.89 12.92 -13.34
CA GLU A 43 1.60 13.87 -14.19
C GLU A 43 2.03 15.07 -13.36
N ALA A 44 3.33 15.14 -13.06
CA ALA A 44 3.89 16.26 -12.33
C ALA A 44 3.77 17.54 -13.16
N GLY A 45 3.22 18.59 -12.54
CA GLY A 45 3.07 19.88 -13.20
C GLY A 45 1.68 20.16 -13.78
N SER A 46 0.78 19.19 -13.70
CA SER A 46 -0.61 19.41 -14.09
C SER A 46 -1.40 19.94 -12.90
N PHE A 47 -1.79 21.21 -12.97
CA PHE A 47 -2.68 21.80 -11.97
C PHE A 47 -4.15 21.53 -12.26
N HIS A 48 -4.44 20.67 -13.22
CA HIS A 48 -5.81 20.33 -13.60
C HIS A 48 -6.22 19.04 -12.90
N ASP A 49 -6.88 19.18 -11.77
CA ASP A 49 -7.39 18.06 -10.97
C ASP A 49 -8.59 17.36 -11.60
N THR A 50 -9.02 17.81 -12.79
CA THR A 50 -10.27 17.35 -13.37
C THR A 50 -10.21 15.98 -14.01
N GLU A 51 -9.03 15.36 -14.12
CA GLU A 51 -8.89 14.07 -14.81
C GLU A 51 -7.95 13.08 -14.08
N SER A 52 -7.84 13.18 -12.75
CA SER A 52 -7.10 12.16 -12.02
C SER A 52 -7.90 10.86 -12.06
N LYS A 53 -7.36 9.87 -12.76
CA LYS A 53 -7.94 8.54 -12.74
C LYS A 53 -7.81 7.96 -11.33
N PRO A 54 -8.86 7.30 -10.82
CA PRO A 54 -8.74 6.67 -9.51
C PRO A 54 -7.64 5.62 -9.51
N TYR A 55 -6.96 5.50 -8.38
CA TYR A 55 -5.96 4.45 -8.21
C TYR A 55 -6.63 3.08 -8.21
N THR A 56 -5.83 2.07 -8.55
CA THR A 56 -6.29 0.68 -8.64
C THR A 56 -5.55 -0.20 -7.65
N ALA A 57 -5.99 -1.45 -7.53
CA ALA A 57 -5.31 -2.46 -6.72
C ALA A 57 -3.92 -2.82 -7.26
N GLU A 58 -3.55 -2.36 -8.45
CA GLU A 58 -2.22 -2.57 -9.02
C GLU A 58 -1.27 -1.41 -8.69
N ASP A 59 -1.78 -0.34 -8.08
CA ASP A 59 -0.98 0.83 -7.71
C ASP A 59 -0.47 0.68 -6.29
N TYR A 60 0.85 0.77 -6.12
CA TYR A 60 1.53 0.64 -4.83
C TYR A 60 2.45 1.82 -4.56
N ARG A 61 2.66 2.11 -3.29
CA ARG A 61 3.72 3.01 -2.81
C ARG A 61 4.54 2.26 -1.78
N PHE A 62 5.85 2.47 -1.79
CA PHE A 62 6.77 1.71 -0.96
C PHE A 62 7.51 2.59 0.04
N THR A 63 7.62 2.12 1.28
CA THR A 63 8.43 2.73 2.32
C THR A 63 9.21 1.64 3.05
N THR A 64 10.27 2.02 3.77
CA THR A 64 11.06 1.08 4.56
C THR A 64 11.25 1.57 5.99
N LYS A 65 11.30 0.64 6.93
CA LYS A 65 11.61 0.94 8.32
C LYS A 65 12.06 -0.35 9.03
N ASP A 66 13.16 -0.25 9.79
CA ASP A 66 13.67 -1.35 10.62
C ASP A 66 13.88 -2.65 9.86
N GLY A 67 14.34 -2.54 8.61
CA GLY A 67 14.62 -3.70 7.77
C GLY A 67 13.40 -4.31 7.09
N ALA A 68 12.20 -3.80 7.35
CA ALA A 68 10.98 -4.24 6.69
C ALA A 68 10.62 -3.31 5.53
N LEU A 69 9.94 -3.86 4.53
CA LEU A 69 9.35 -3.10 3.45
C LEU A 69 7.85 -2.96 3.70
N TYR A 70 7.33 -1.76 3.53
CA TYR A 70 5.89 -1.53 3.56
C TYR A 70 5.41 -1.25 2.15
N ALA A 71 4.45 -2.04 1.68
CA ALA A 71 3.81 -1.85 0.38
C ALA A 71 2.40 -1.34 0.63
N ILE A 72 2.12 -0.12 0.22
CA ILE A 72 0.80 0.50 0.39
C ILE A 72 0.04 0.36 -0.92
N GLU A 73 -0.99 -0.49 -0.90
CA GLU A 73 -1.85 -0.75 -2.05
C GLU A 73 -2.98 0.27 -2.09
N LEU A 74 -3.16 0.91 -3.24
CA LEU A 74 -4.08 2.04 -3.36
C LEU A 74 -5.48 1.64 -3.82
N GLY A 75 -5.79 0.36 -3.83
CA GLY A 75 -7.11 -0.21 -4.09
C GLY A 75 -7.16 -1.63 -3.54
N TRP A 76 -8.34 -2.22 -3.42
CA TRP A 76 -8.46 -3.60 -2.95
C TRP A 76 -8.66 -4.55 -4.13
N PRO A 77 -7.86 -5.63 -4.24
CA PRO A 77 -8.01 -6.58 -5.33
C PRO A 77 -9.30 -7.38 -5.19
N LYS A 78 -10.08 -7.41 -6.26
CA LYS A 78 -11.39 -8.06 -6.26
C LYS A 78 -11.31 -9.57 -6.50
N ASP A 79 -10.18 -10.04 -6.99
CA ASP A 79 -9.96 -11.45 -7.32
C ASP A 79 -9.27 -12.24 -6.20
N GLY A 80 -9.05 -11.63 -5.04
CA GLY A 80 -8.44 -12.28 -3.90
C GLY A 80 -6.92 -12.41 -3.97
N GLU A 81 -6.28 -11.74 -4.91
CA GLU A 81 -4.83 -11.81 -5.07
C GLU A 81 -4.24 -10.42 -5.31
N ALA A 82 -3.26 -10.05 -4.49
CA ALA A 82 -2.47 -8.84 -4.67
C ALA A 82 -1.11 -9.22 -5.27
N ILE A 83 -0.66 -8.50 -6.29
CA ILE A 83 0.60 -8.80 -6.96
C ILE A 83 1.50 -7.57 -6.91
N ILE A 84 2.69 -7.73 -6.33
CA ILE A 84 3.71 -6.68 -6.28
C ILE A 84 4.86 -7.07 -7.20
N HIS A 85 4.90 -6.47 -8.38
CA HIS A 85 5.88 -6.84 -9.41
C HIS A 85 7.31 -6.52 -9.00
N ALA A 86 7.52 -5.45 -8.25
CA ALA A 86 8.86 -5.05 -7.77
C ALA A 86 9.50 -6.09 -6.86
N LEU A 87 8.73 -7.03 -6.32
CA LEU A 87 9.20 -8.08 -5.41
C LEU A 87 9.28 -9.45 -6.08
N GLY A 88 9.27 -9.49 -7.39
CA GLY A 88 9.45 -10.74 -8.13
C GLY A 88 10.89 -11.25 -8.04
N SER A 89 11.05 -12.57 -8.00
CA SER A 89 12.38 -13.18 -7.98
C SER A 89 13.15 -12.91 -9.27
N GLY A 90 12.44 -12.64 -10.37
CA GLY A 90 13.07 -12.32 -11.66
C GLY A 90 13.76 -10.97 -11.72
N VAL A 91 13.51 -10.06 -10.75
CA VAL A 91 14.16 -8.74 -10.71
C VAL A 91 15.28 -8.66 -9.66
N GLY A 92 15.71 -9.80 -9.13
CA GLY A 92 16.85 -9.85 -8.21
C GLY A 92 16.55 -9.36 -6.79
N THR A 93 15.31 -9.45 -6.36
CA THR A 93 14.91 -9.09 -5.00
C THR A 93 15.29 -10.18 -4.01
N ARG A 94 15.43 -9.79 -2.72
CA ARG A 94 15.65 -10.73 -1.64
C ARG A 94 14.44 -11.66 -1.48
N GLU A 95 14.68 -12.83 -0.93
CA GLU A 95 13.61 -13.77 -0.60
C GLU A 95 12.73 -13.21 0.53
N VAL A 96 11.43 -13.24 0.31
CA VAL A 96 10.44 -12.78 1.29
C VAL A 96 10.24 -13.85 2.36
N ALA A 97 10.31 -13.46 3.63
CA ALA A 97 10.07 -14.35 4.76
C ALA A 97 8.62 -14.33 5.22
N SER A 98 8.02 -13.15 5.29
CA SER A 98 6.64 -13.03 5.77
C SER A 98 5.93 -11.84 5.13
N VAL A 99 4.60 -11.92 5.07
CA VAL A 99 3.72 -10.84 4.62
C VAL A 99 2.58 -10.72 5.63
N GLU A 100 2.38 -9.50 6.14
CA GLU A 100 1.30 -9.19 7.08
C GLU A 100 0.51 -8.00 6.53
N LEU A 101 -0.80 -8.06 6.67
CA LEU A 101 -1.66 -6.90 6.38
C LEU A 101 -1.86 -6.13 7.69
N LEU A 102 -1.47 -4.86 7.70
CA LEU A 102 -1.66 -4.02 8.89
C LEU A 102 -3.15 -3.90 9.21
N GLY A 103 -3.49 -4.06 10.49
CA GLY A 103 -4.87 -4.10 10.94
C GLY A 103 -5.48 -5.49 10.95
N SER A 104 -4.77 -6.50 10.46
CA SER A 104 -5.19 -7.89 10.51
C SER A 104 -4.22 -8.68 11.39
N ILE A 105 -4.75 -9.60 12.19
CA ILE A 105 -3.93 -10.46 13.05
C ILE A 105 -3.51 -11.76 12.36
N ALA A 106 -4.14 -12.09 11.24
CA ALA A 106 -3.85 -13.32 10.52
C ALA A 106 -2.70 -13.11 9.54
N PRO A 107 -1.68 -13.98 9.54
CA PRO A 107 -0.64 -13.92 8.53
C PRO A 107 -1.23 -14.28 7.15
N LEU A 108 -0.68 -13.66 6.11
CA LEU A 108 -1.13 -13.91 4.75
C LEU A 108 -0.25 -14.98 4.10
N THR A 109 -0.88 -15.84 3.29
CA THR A 109 -0.13 -16.75 2.45
C THR A 109 0.30 -16.02 1.18
N PHE A 110 1.48 -16.38 0.67
CA PHE A 110 2.06 -15.71 -0.49
C PHE A 110 2.96 -16.66 -1.27
N GLN A 111 3.22 -16.31 -2.52
CA GLN A 111 4.20 -16.99 -3.37
C GLN A 111 5.04 -15.94 -4.09
N GLN A 112 6.35 -16.02 -3.94
CA GLN A 112 7.27 -15.15 -4.66
C GLN A 112 7.63 -15.82 -5.99
N LYS A 113 7.06 -15.28 -7.07
CA LYS A 113 7.28 -15.79 -8.42
C LYS A 113 8.20 -14.86 -9.20
N ALA A 114 8.61 -15.27 -10.39
CA ALA A 114 9.50 -14.46 -11.23
C ALA A 114 8.90 -13.10 -11.56
N ASP A 115 7.60 -13.03 -11.79
CA ASP A 115 6.87 -11.81 -12.18
C ASP A 115 6.45 -10.93 -11.02
N GLY A 116 6.50 -11.41 -9.79
CA GLY A 116 6.07 -10.62 -8.64
C GLY A 116 5.83 -11.46 -7.40
N LEU A 117 5.57 -10.77 -6.30
CA LEU A 117 5.10 -11.37 -5.06
C LEU A 117 3.57 -11.46 -5.13
N HIS A 118 3.06 -12.69 -5.12
CA HIS A 118 1.63 -12.96 -5.16
C HIS A 118 1.12 -13.21 -3.75
N ILE A 119 0.22 -12.38 -3.27
CA ILE A 119 -0.30 -12.41 -1.90
C ILE A 119 -1.78 -12.80 -1.96
N HIS A 120 -2.16 -13.85 -1.24
CA HIS A 120 -3.57 -14.20 -1.09
C HIS A 120 -4.21 -13.31 -0.03
N VAL A 121 -5.21 -12.54 -0.44
CA VAL A 121 -5.88 -11.58 0.43
C VAL A 121 -7.32 -12.00 0.71
N PRO A 122 -7.89 -11.59 1.86
CA PRO A 122 -9.30 -11.85 2.16
C PRO A 122 -10.22 -11.21 1.13
N SER A 123 -11.44 -11.75 0.99
CA SER A 123 -12.42 -11.21 0.05
C SER A 123 -12.88 -9.80 0.44
N GLU A 124 -12.82 -9.47 1.72
CA GLU A 124 -13.18 -8.14 2.21
C GLU A 124 -11.97 -7.44 2.82
N PRO A 125 -11.79 -6.15 2.54
CA PRO A 125 -10.66 -5.39 3.08
C PRO A 125 -10.83 -5.12 4.57
N ALA A 126 -9.69 -5.03 5.28
CA ALA A 126 -9.66 -4.64 6.68
C ALA A 126 -9.50 -3.11 6.78
N GLY A 127 -10.45 -2.35 6.25
CA GLY A 127 -10.38 -0.89 6.24
C GLY A 127 -10.81 -0.29 4.92
N GLN A 128 -10.43 0.96 4.69
CA GLN A 128 -10.84 1.72 3.51
C GLN A 128 -9.67 2.50 2.93
N SER A 129 -9.78 2.83 1.66
CA SER A 129 -8.94 3.74 0.90
C SER A 129 -7.60 3.18 0.45
N ALA A 130 -6.79 2.68 1.36
CA ALA A 130 -5.49 2.10 1.06
C ALA A 130 -5.14 1.04 2.10
N TYR A 131 -4.25 0.13 1.74
CA TYR A 131 -3.97 -1.06 2.55
C TYR A 131 -2.46 -1.28 2.58
N ALA A 132 -1.88 -1.43 3.77
CA ALA A 132 -0.44 -1.56 3.91
C ALA A 132 -0.05 -2.99 4.27
N TYR A 133 0.87 -3.55 3.51
CA TYR A 133 1.48 -4.85 3.78
C TYR A 133 2.87 -4.62 4.38
N ARG A 134 3.15 -5.31 5.49
CA ARG A 134 4.47 -5.35 6.07
C ARG A 134 5.18 -6.61 5.58
N ILE A 135 6.31 -6.42 4.92
CA ILE A 135 7.05 -7.50 4.25
C ILE A 135 8.42 -7.61 4.90
N THR A 136 8.77 -8.81 5.36
CA THR A 136 10.07 -9.07 5.93
C THR A 136 10.86 -10.03 5.05
N TRP A 137 12.18 -9.99 5.18
CA TRP A 137 13.11 -10.73 4.34
C TRP A 137 13.74 -11.89 5.09
N ARG A 138 14.15 -12.91 4.37
CA ARG A 138 14.98 -13.97 4.90
C ARG A 138 16.44 -13.56 4.99
#